data_481539e16144bbb5fe1a7113b65fcb4b
#
_entry.id   481539e16144bbb5fe1a7113b65fcb4b
#
_cell.length_a   1.000
_cell.length_b   1.000
_cell.length_c   1.000
_cell.angle_alpha   90.00
_cell.angle_beta   90.00
_cell.angle_gamma   90.00
#
_symmetry.space_group_name_H-M   'P 1'
#
loop_
_entity.id
_entity.type
_entity.pdbx_description
1 polymer ?
#
loop_
_entity_poly.entity_id
_entity_poly.type
_entity_poly.pdbx_seq_one_letter_code
_entity_poly.pdbx_strand_id
1 'polypeptide(L)'
;MSIKRFVSALLAGTLCLSLLAACGSSQKPAASGVSADAQRYSTIFYDAFDTVTQVIAYCDSEEEFNRQMDALHADLLEYHRLYDIYNDYDGVVNVKTINDNAGTAPVQVDDKILGMLELARQMYDTTGGKLNIAMGSVLRIWHDCREAAEATESEADNQLPSQEALDAAAQHCDISDLIIDEEAKTVYLSDPAMSLDAVSYTHLTLPTK
;
A
#
# COMPACT_ATOMS: atom_id res chain seq x y z
N MET A 1 54.77 -26.95 -32.74
CA MET A 1 53.68 -26.54 -31.84
C MET A 1 52.36 -26.79 -32.56
N SER A 2 51.45 -27.62 -32.03
CA SER A 2 50.31 -28.16 -32.77
C SER A 2 49.24 -27.08 -33.00
N ILE A 3 48.70 -26.98 -34.21
CA ILE A 3 47.63 -26.04 -34.64
C ILE A 3 46.47 -26.03 -33.66
N LYS A 4 46.16 -27.17 -33.00
CA LYS A 4 45.11 -27.28 -31.96
C LYS A 4 45.39 -26.40 -30.71
N ARG A 5 46.67 -26.23 -30.33
CA ARG A 5 47.02 -25.34 -29.21
C ARG A 5 46.94 -23.89 -29.55
N PHE A 6 47.18 -23.51 -30.82
CA PHE A 6 47.03 -22.12 -31.31
C PHE A 6 45.53 -21.71 -31.37
N VAL A 7 44.67 -22.58 -31.86
CA VAL A 7 43.23 -22.37 -31.95
C VAL A 7 42.62 -22.26 -30.54
N SER A 8 43.03 -23.09 -29.57
CA SER A 8 42.53 -23.01 -28.19
C SER A 8 42.98 -21.75 -27.46
N ALA A 9 44.19 -21.26 -27.73
CA ALA A 9 44.67 -20.00 -27.17
C ALA A 9 43.94 -18.76 -27.75
N LEU A 10 43.59 -18.80 -29.06
CA LEU A 10 42.82 -17.75 -29.72
C LEU A 10 41.35 -17.71 -29.22
N LEU A 11 40.71 -18.88 -29.02
CA LEU A 11 39.36 -18.97 -28.46
C LEU A 11 39.30 -18.50 -27.02
N ALA A 12 40.29 -18.82 -26.20
CA ALA A 12 40.36 -18.36 -24.79
C ALA A 12 40.58 -16.85 -24.72
N GLY A 13 41.41 -16.27 -25.61
CA GLY A 13 41.66 -14.84 -25.68
C GLY A 13 40.42 -14.03 -26.08
N THR A 14 39.63 -14.52 -27.03
CA THR A 14 38.37 -13.87 -27.46
C THR A 14 37.29 -13.96 -26.39
N LEU A 15 37.21 -15.06 -25.64
CA LEU A 15 36.24 -15.21 -24.54
C LEU A 15 36.57 -14.28 -23.35
N CYS A 16 37.85 -14.09 -23.04
CA CYS A 16 38.26 -13.15 -21.98
C CYS A 16 38.04 -11.68 -22.36
N LEU A 17 38.19 -11.29 -23.65
CA LEU A 17 37.91 -9.93 -24.09
C LEU A 17 36.41 -9.59 -24.06
N SER A 18 35.54 -10.56 -24.33
CA SER A 18 34.08 -10.35 -24.28
C SER A 18 33.56 -10.20 -22.84
N LEU A 19 34.22 -10.82 -21.84
CA LEU A 19 33.87 -10.67 -20.42
C LEU A 19 34.31 -9.33 -19.82
N LEU A 20 35.33 -8.68 -20.38
CA LEU A 20 35.78 -7.36 -19.94
C LEU A 20 34.91 -6.21 -20.52
N ALA A 21 34.20 -6.45 -21.62
CA ALA A 21 33.26 -5.48 -22.20
C ALA A 21 31.90 -5.46 -21.49
N ALA A 22 31.57 -6.49 -20.71
CA ALA A 22 30.29 -6.58 -19.98
C ALA A 22 30.29 -5.82 -18.63
N CYS A 23 31.44 -5.36 -18.13
CA CYS A 23 31.53 -4.60 -16.87
C CYS A 23 31.58 -3.07 -17.07
N GLY A 24 31.25 -2.55 -18.23
CA GLY A 24 31.48 -1.15 -18.59
C GLY A 24 30.25 -0.33 -18.98
N SER A 25 29.02 -0.71 -18.59
CA SER A 25 27.88 0.21 -18.71
C SER A 25 26.81 -0.14 -17.68
N SER A 26 27.02 0.30 -16.44
CA SER A 26 25.88 0.65 -15.61
C SER A 26 25.19 1.82 -16.29
N GLN A 27 24.35 1.54 -17.30
CA GLN A 27 23.33 2.49 -17.71
C GLN A 27 22.43 2.66 -16.49
N LYS A 28 22.67 3.73 -15.70
CA LYS A 28 21.61 4.31 -14.89
C LYS A 28 20.38 4.39 -15.80
N PRO A 29 19.22 3.87 -15.38
CA PRO A 29 17.98 4.17 -16.12
C PRO A 29 17.94 5.69 -16.19
N ALA A 30 17.90 6.25 -17.39
CA ALA A 30 17.69 7.65 -17.62
C ALA A 30 16.29 7.95 -17.04
N ALA A 31 16.25 8.53 -15.84
CA ALA A 31 15.07 9.17 -15.34
C ALA A 31 14.79 10.33 -16.31
N SER A 32 13.83 10.15 -17.19
CA SER A 32 13.43 11.16 -18.16
C SER A 32 12.95 12.36 -17.35
N GLY A 33 13.71 13.47 -17.39
CA GLY A 33 13.31 14.76 -16.86
C GLY A 33 14.17 15.34 -15.72
N VAL A 34 15.18 14.63 -15.22
CA VAL A 34 16.08 15.19 -14.19
C VAL A 34 17.30 15.79 -14.86
N SER A 35 17.62 17.06 -14.56
CA SER A 35 18.81 17.72 -15.08
C SER A 35 20.10 17.10 -14.53
N ALA A 36 21.23 17.32 -15.23
CA ALA A 36 22.53 16.82 -14.78
C ALA A 36 23.01 17.51 -13.47
N ASP A 37 22.42 18.65 -13.13
CA ASP A 37 22.76 19.47 -11.97
C ASP A 37 21.76 19.30 -10.80
N ALA A 38 20.75 18.40 -10.94
CA ALA A 38 19.75 18.17 -9.90
C ALA A 38 20.37 17.71 -8.58
N GLN A 39 19.98 18.37 -7.50
CA GLN A 39 20.42 18.08 -6.15
C GLN A 39 19.42 17.16 -5.44
N ARG A 40 19.94 16.36 -4.50
CA ARG A 40 19.14 15.46 -3.69
C ARG A 40 18.55 16.20 -2.48
N TYR A 41 17.22 16.22 -2.39
CA TYR A 41 16.46 16.74 -1.26
C TYR A 41 15.71 15.63 -0.56
N SER A 42 15.32 15.84 0.71
CA SER A 42 14.49 14.90 1.44
C SER A 42 13.64 15.60 2.50
N THR A 43 12.44 15.08 2.72
CA THR A 43 11.53 15.50 3.80
C THR A 43 10.88 14.29 4.45
N ILE A 44 10.26 14.50 5.63
CA ILE A 44 9.57 13.46 6.39
C ILE A 44 8.24 14.02 6.86
N PHE A 45 7.16 13.24 6.69
CA PHE A 45 5.83 13.50 7.22
C PHE A 45 5.49 12.48 8.30
N TYR A 46 4.80 12.91 9.36
CA TYR A 46 4.44 12.09 10.53
C TYR A 46 2.94 12.07 10.80
N ASP A 47 2.15 12.77 9.99
CA ASP A 47 0.75 13.09 10.23
C ASP A 47 -0.22 12.41 9.24
N ALA A 48 0.27 11.39 8.54
CA ALA A 48 -0.56 10.59 7.63
C ALA A 48 -0.37 9.08 7.89
N PHE A 49 -1.48 8.33 7.92
CA PHE A 49 -1.53 6.85 8.03
C PHE A 49 -0.85 6.26 9.28
N ASP A 50 -0.72 7.03 10.35
CA ASP A 50 -0.04 6.63 11.60
C ASP A 50 1.36 6.03 11.38
N THR A 51 2.03 6.52 10.35
CA THR A 51 3.35 6.06 9.93
C THR A 51 4.30 7.22 9.65
N VAL A 52 5.58 6.88 9.42
CA VAL A 52 6.59 7.83 8.98
C VAL A 52 6.76 7.72 7.47
N THR A 53 6.40 8.78 6.74
CA THR A 53 6.60 8.85 5.29
C THR A 53 7.85 9.68 4.99
N GLN A 54 8.89 9.06 4.48
CA GLN A 54 10.10 9.76 4.01
C GLN A 54 10.07 9.87 2.48
N VAL A 55 10.25 11.10 1.98
CA VAL A 55 10.36 11.37 0.55
C VAL A 55 11.77 11.84 0.22
N ILE A 56 12.34 11.26 -0.83
CA ILE A 56 13.63 11.63 -1.39
C ILE A 56 13.41 11.92 -2.87
N ALA A 57 13.80 13.12 -3.31
CA ALA A 57 13.70 13.51 -4.71
C ALA A 57 14.96 14.25 -5.17
N TYR A 58 15.17 14.26 -6.48
CA TYR A 58 16.23 15.03 -7.14
C TYR A 58 15.56 16.15 -7.93
N CYS A 59 15.78 17.40 -7.53
CA CYS A 59 15.18 18.58 -8.10
C CYS A 59 16.24 19.62 -8.44
N ASP A 60 15.92 20.54 -9.35
CA ASP A 60 16.83 21.60 -9.79
C ASP A 60 16.96 22.72 -8.74
N SER A 61 15.99 22.83 -7.83
CA SER A 61 16.04 23.79 -6.72
C SER A 61 15.25 23.29 -5.50
N GLU A 62 15.58 23.85 -4.33
CA GLU A 62 14.85 23.62 -3.08
C GLU A 62 13.41 24.15 -3.14
N GLU A 63 13.20 25.27 -3.83
CA GLU A 63 11.86 25.84 -4.01
C GLU A 63 10.94 24.91 -4.81
N GLU A 64 11.45 24.31 -5.87
CA GLU A 64 10.70 23.31 -6.64
C GLU A 64 10.41 22.06 -5.81
N PHE A 65 11.39 21.56 -5.07
CA PHE A 65 11.20 20.43 -4.15
C PHE A 65 10.11 20.72 -3.15
N ASN A 66 10.16 21.87 -2.45
CA ASN A 66 9.18 22.23 -1.43
C ASN A 66 7.77 22.33 -2.03
N ARG A 67 7.61 22.97 -3.19
CA ARG A 67 6.30 23.05 -3.88
C ARG A 67 5.73 21.66 -4.21
N GLN A 68 6.58 20.72 -4.67
CA GLN A 68 6.13 19.36 -4.95
C GLN A 68 5.78 18.59 -3.67
N MET A 69 6.54 18.82 -2.58
CA MET A 69 6.28 18.18 -1.30
C MET A 69 5.01 18.70 -0.64
N ASP A 70 4.72 20.00 -0.75
CA ASP A 70 3.45 20.56 -0.26
C ASP A 70 2.24 19.96 -0.97
N ALA A 71 2.31 19.78 -2.29
CA ALA A 71 1.27 19.13 -3.06
C ALA A 71 1.12 17.65 -2.70
N LEU A 72 2.23 16.90 -2.61
CA LEU A 72 2.23 15.50 -2.20
C LEU A 72 1.66 15.31 -0.80
N HIS A 73 2.05 16.18 0.15
CA HIS A 73 1.56 16.13 1.52
C HIS A 73 0.03 16.37 1.58
N ALA A 74 -0.47 17.32 0.82
CA ALA A 74 -1.91 17.57 0.72
C ALA A 74 -2.67 16.33 0.19
N ASP A 75 -2.14 15.67 -0.85
CA ASP A 75 -2.70 14.43 -1.38
C ASP A 75 -2.65 13.29 -0.35
N LEU A 76 -1.53 13.12 0.36
CA LEU A 76 -1.41 12.10 1.43
C LEU A 76 -2.45 12.31 2.54
N LEU A 77 -2.67 13.55 2.96
CA LEU A 77 -3.68 13.88 3.97
C LEU A 77 -5.11 13.66 3.46
N GLU A 78 -5.38 13.88 2.18
CA GLU A 78 -6.67 13.55 1.57
C GLU A 78 -6.92 12.05 1.59
N TYR A 79 -5.97 11.23 1.11
CA TYR A 79 -6.07 9.77 1.15
C TYR A 79 -6.17 9.23 2.59
N HIS A 80 -5.41 9.80 3.53
CA HIS A 80 -5.49 9.44 4.95
C HIS A 80 -6.92 9.55 5.46
N ARG A 81 -7.61 10.67 5.22
CA ARG A 81 -8.98 10.88 5.67
C ARG A 81 -9.99 9.97 4.96
N LEU A 82 -9.82 9.76 3.65
CA LEU A 82 -10.72 8.92 2.86
C LEU A 82 -10.63 7.43 3.22
N TYR A 83 -9.43 6.94 3.57
CA TYR A 83 -9.18 5.53 3.85
C TYR A 83 -9.25 5.19 5.33
N ASP A 84 -9.43 6.19 6.21
CA ASP A 84 -9.54 5.99 7.65
C ASP A 84 -10.77 5.14 8.00
N ILE A 85 -10.54 4.13 8.86
CA ILE A 85 -11.56 3.22 9.37
C ILE A 85 -11.92 3.50 10.83
N TYR A 86 -11.25 4.47 11.48
CA TYR A 86 -11.36 4.76 12.91
C TYR A 86 -12.02 6.10 13.20
N ASN A 87 -11.70 7.15 12.42
CA ASN A 87 -12.08 8.53 12.73
C ASN A 87 -13.09 9.08 11.73
N ASP A 88 -13.97 9.97 12.24
CA ASP A 88 -14.84 10.79 11.41
C ASP A 88 -14.18 12.14 11.12
N TYR A 89 -14.40 12.65 9.92
CA TYR A 89 -13.94 13.96 9.49
C TYR A 89 -15.12 14.77 8.97
N ASP A 90 -15.23 16.04 9.38
CA ASP A 90 -16.34 16.89 8.99
C ASP A 90 -16.44 17.03 7.47
N GLY A 91 -17.59 16.65 6.92
CA GLY A 91 -17.87 16.71 5.50
C GLY A 91 -17.16 15.64 4.64
N VAL A 92 -16.49 14.65 5.23
CA VAL A 92 -15.82 13.56 4.52
C VAL A 92 -16.57 12.24 4.71
N VAL A 93 -16.92 11.60 3.60
CA VAL A 93 -17.39 10.21 3.57
C VAL A 93 -16.16 9.33 3.34
N ASN A 94 -15.83 8.48 4.31
CA ASN A 94 -14.64 7.63 4.30
C ASN A 94 -14.98 6.14 4.48
N VAL A 95 -13.96 5.28 4.60
CA VAL A 95 -14.16 3.83 4.80
C VAL A 95 -14.89 3.55 6.12
N LYS A 96 -14.65 4.33 7.18
CA LYS A 96 -15.42 4.23 8.43
C LYS A 96 -16.91 4.44 8.18
N THR A 97 -17.28 5.45 7.38
CA THR A 97 -18.68 5.70 7.02
C THR A 97 -19.32 4.50 6.32
N ILE A 98 -18.58 3.81 5.44
CA ILE A 98 -19.05 2.58 4.79
C ILE A 98 -19.28 1.48 5.84
N ASN A 99 -18.31 1.25 6.73
CA ASN A 99 -18.39 0.25 7.79
C ASN A 99 -19.57 0.50 8.74
N ASP A 100 -19.79 1.75 9.14
CA ASP A 100 -20.89 2.13 10.04
C ASP A 100 -22.28 1.96 9.40
N ASN A 101 -22.35 1.89 8.06
CA ASN A 101 -23.59 1.67 7.30
C ASN A 101 -23.75 0.22 6.81
N ALA A 102 -22.91 -0.73 7.26
CA ALA A 102 -23.01 -2.13 6.88
C ALA A 102 -24.40 -2.70 7.18
N GLY A 103 -24.98 -3.42 6.23
CA GLY A 103 -26.34 -3.99 6.32
C GLY A 103 -27.47 -2.97 6.29
N THR A 104 -27.18 -1.65 6.20
CA THR A 104 -28.21 -0.60 6.30
C THR A 104 -28.58 -0.01 4.94
N ALA A 105 -27.63 0.62 4.25
CA ALA A 105 -27.87 1.26 2.95
C ALA A 105 -26.56 1.46 2.19
N PRO A 106 -26.63 1.58 0.84
CA PRO A 106 -25.49 2.02 0.04
C PRO A 106 -25.03 3.42 0.43
N VAL A 107 -23.71 3.62 0.49
CA VAL A 107 -23.05 4.88 0.81
C VAL A 107 -22.44 5.45 -0.46
N GLN A 108 -22.74 6.72 -0.80
CA GLN A 108 -22.11 7.41 -1.91
C GLN A 108 -20.68 7.82 -1.50
N VAL A 109 -19.70 7.52 -2.35
CA VAL A 109 -18.28 7.68 -2.02
C VAL A 109 -17.51 8.42 -3.10
N ASP A 110 -16.31 8.90 -2.74
CA ASP A 110 -15.35 9.51 -3.66
C ASP A 110 -14.76 8.48 -4.65
N ASP A 111 -14.37 8.93 -5.84
CA ASP A 111 -13.74 8.12 -6.88
C ASP A 111 -12.46 7.44 -6.40
N LYS A 112 -11.72 8.06 -5.48
CA LYS A 112 -10.52 7.47 -4.88
C LYS A 112 -10.85 6.24 -4.04
N ILE A 113 -11.96 6.25 -3.31
CA ILE A 113 -12.44 5.07 -2.56
C ILE A 113 -12.88 3.97 -3.52
N LEU A 114 -13.63 4.31 -4.58
CA LEU A 114 -14.04 3.33 -5.60
C LEU A 114 -12.81 2.65 -6.22
N GLY A 115 -11.83 3.43 -6.70
CA GLY A 115 -10.61 2.88 -7.30
C GLY A 115 -9.81 1.99 -6.35
N MET A 116 -9.76 2.33 -5.05
CA MET A 116 -9.13 1.46 -4.04
C MET A 116 -9.88 0.14 -3.89
N LEU A 117 -11.21 0.17 -3.80
CA LEU A 117 -12.03 -1.03 -3.61
C LEU A 117 -12.01 -1.94 -4.83
N GLU A 118 -12.01 -1.38 -6.04
CA GLU A 118 -11.84 -2.12 -7.30
C GLU A 118 -10.47 -2.82 -7.34
N LEU A 119 -9.41 -2.10 -7.00
CA LEU A 119 -8.07 -2.67 -6.88
C LEU A 119 -8.04 -3.79 -5.84
N ALA A 120 -8.70 -3.60 -4.69
CA ALA A 120 -8.77 -4.60 -3.63
C ALA A 120 -9.45 -5.90 -4.11
N ARG A 121 -10.55 -5.80 -4.87
CA ARG A 121 -11.21 -6.96 -5.49
C ARG A 121 -10.30 -7.67 -6.50
N GLN A 122 -9.63 -6.90 -7.36
CA GLN A 122 -8.66 -7.45 -8.30
C GLN A 122 -7.51 -8.17 -7.59
N MET A 123 -7.03 -7.63 -6.48
CA MET A 123 -5.97 -8.25 -5.67
C MET A 123 -6.47 -9.50 -4.96
N TYR A 124 -7.70 -9.52 -4.46
CA TYR A 124 -8.33 -10.72 -3.93
C TYR A 124 -8.31 -11.85 -4.96
N ASP A 125 -8.79 -11.60 -6.16
CA ASP A 125 -8.85 -12.59 -7.24
C ASP A 125 -7.44 -13.06 -7.65
N THR A 126 -6.52 -12.12 -7.85
CA THR A 126 -5.15 -12.40 -8.30
C THR A 126 -4.38 -13.25 -7.28
N THR A 127 -4.63 -13.06 -5.99
CA THR A 127 -3.94 -13.76 -4.91
C THR A 127 -4.66 -15.02 -4.44
N GLY A 128 -5.82 -15.35 -5.03
CA GLY A 128 -6.65 -16.47 -4.60
C GLY A 128 -7.18 -16.27 -3.18
N GLY A 129 -7.63 -15.05 -2.86
CA GLY A 129 -8.21 -14.69 -1.58
C GLY A 129 -7.23 -14.38 -0.45
N LYS A 130 -5.93 -14.37 -0.71
CA LYS A 130 -4.90 -14.10 0.32
C LYS A 130 -4.81 -12.63 0.72
N LEU A 131 -5.18 -11.72 -0.17
CA LEU A 131 -5.40 -10.32 0.13
C LEU A 131 -6.90 -10.06 0.13
N ASN A 132 -7.46 -9.71 1.28
CA ASN A 132 -8.89 -9.52 1.43
C ASN A 132 -9.16 -8.27 2.27
N ILE A 133 -9.68 -7.21 1.64
CA ILE A 133 -10.05 -5.95 2.33
C ILE A 133 -11.22 -6.14 3.30
N ALA A 134 -12.01 -7.21 3.13
CA ALA A 134 -13.15 -7.55 4.00
C ALA A 134 -12.75 -8.21 5.34
N MET A 135 -11.47 -8.26 5.66
CA MET A 135 -10.95 -8.85 6.91
C MET A 135 -11.13 -7.96 8.15
N GLY A 136 -11.76 -6.79 8.02
CA GLY A 136 -11.87 -5.81 9.09
C GLY A 136 -12.49 -6.35 10.38
N SER A 137 -13.48 -7.24 10.28
CA SER A 137 -14.11 -7.87 11.45
C SER A 137 -13.11 -8.69 12.30
N VAL A 138 -12.19 -9.41 11.66
CA VAL A 138 -11.13 -10.18 12.32
C VAL A 138 -10.01 -9.27 12.81
N LEU A 139 -9.59 -8.30 11.97
CA LEU A 139 -8.48 -7.40 12.29
C LEU A 139 -8.81 -6.47 13.44
N ARG A 140 -10.07 -6.07 13.61
CA ARG A 140 -10.55 -5.30 14.78
C ARG A 140 -10.28 -6.03 16.10
N ILE A 141 -10.50 -7.33 16.17
CA ILE A 141 -10.25 -8.14 17.38
C ILE A 141 -8.76 -8.08 17.76
N TRP A 142 -7.87 -8.17 16.76
CA TRP A 142 -6.43 -8.04 16.99
C TRP A 142 -6.02 -6.62 17.38
N HIS A 143 -6.65 -5.62 16.79
CA HIS A 143 -6.45 -4.21 17.13
C HIS A 143 -6.81 -3.95 18.60
N ASP A 144 -8.01 -4.37 19.03
CA ASP A 144 -8.49 -4.18 20.39
C ASP A 144 -7.59 -4.91 21.41
N CYS A 145 -7.11 -6.11 21.08
CA CYS A 145 -6.15 -6.83 21.92
C CYS A 145 -4.81 -6.10 22.05
N ARG A 146 -4.32 -5.50 20.96
CA ARG A 146 -3.08 -4.72 20.98
C ARG A 146 -3.23 -3.47 21.84
N GLU A 147 -4.33 -2.71 21.67
CA GLU A 147 -4.60 -1.52 22.46
C GLU A 147 -4.73 -1.85 23.95
N ALA A 148 -5.43 -2.95 24.28
CA ALA A 148 -5.53 -3.42 25.65
C ALA A 148 -4.16 -3.79 26.25
N ALA A 149 -3.28 -4.40 25.45
CA ALA A 149 -1.93 -4.73 25.86
C ALA A 149 -1.04 -3.50 26.07
N GLU A 150 -1.16 -2.49 25.21
CA GLU A 150 -0.44 -1.22 25.33
C GLU A 150 -0.90 -0.39 26.55
N ALA A 151 -2.16 -0.54 26.95
CA ALA A 151 -2.71 0.11 28.15
C ALA A 151 -2.31 -0.58 29.47
N THR A 152 -1.72 -1.78 29.42
CA THR A 152 -1.32 -2.58 30.59
C THR A 152 0.17 -2.42 30.88
N GLU A 153 0.54 -2.22 32.16
CA GLU A 153 1.95 -2.16 32.59
C GLU A 153 2.62 -3.55 32.70
N SER A 154 1.84 -4.64 32.62
CA SER A 154 2.30 -6.00 32.84
C SER A 154 2.07 -6.87 31.61
N GLU A 155 3.14 -7.37 31.01
CA GLU A 155 3.07 -8.36 29.91
C GLU A 155 2.32 -9.64 30.29
N ALA A 156 2.25 -9.98 31.59
CA ALA A 156 1.56 -11.18 32.09
C ALA A 156 0.04 -11.09 31.96
N ASP A 157 -0.51 -9.88 31.85
CA ASP A 157 -1.96 -9.63 31.73
C ASP A 157 -2.42 -9.55 30.27
N ASN A 158 -1.51 -9.61 29.30
CA ASN A 158 -1.83 -9.60 27.89
C ASN A 158 -2.55 -10.88 27.47
N GLN A 159 -3.76 -10.72 26.95
CA GLN A 159 -4.56 -11.83 26.45
C GLN A 159 -4.60 -11.82 24.93
N LEU A 160 -4.40 -12.99 24.34
CA LEU A 160 -4.63 -13.19 22.90
C LEU A 160 -6.12 -13.41 22.65
N PRO A 161 -6.62 -13.06 21.44
CA PRO A 161 -7.97 -13.36 21.04
C PRO A 161 -8.27 -14.86 21.13
N SER A 162 -9.47 -15.23 21.57
CA SER A 162 -9.86 -16.64 21.52
C SER A 162 -10.08 -17.09 20.07
N GLN A 163 -9.76 -18.34 19.79
CA GLN A 163 -10.01 -18.92 18.44
C GLN A 163 -11.51 -18.86 18.08
N GLU A 164 -12.38 -19.07 19.06
CA GLU A 164 -13.83 -18.97 18.86
C GLU A 164 -14.26 -17.57 18.38
N ALA A 165 -13.72 -16.50 18.97
CA ALA A 165 -14.01 -15.13 18.55
C ALA A 165 -13.48 -14.85 17.12
N LEU A 166 -12.28 -15.33 16.80
CA LEU A 166 -11.70 -15.19 15.46
C LEU A 166 -12.50 -15.95 14.41
N ASP A 167 -12.90 -17.20 14.71
CA ASP A 167 -13.70 -18.03 13.81
C ASP A 167 -15.11 -17.43 13.58
N ALA A 168 -15.71 -16.83 14.61
CA ALA A 168 -16.98 -16.13 14.48
C ALA A 168 -16.84 -14.88 13.57
N ALA A 169 -15.84 -14.06 13.80
CA ALA A 169 -15.56 -12.87 12.97
C ALA A 169 -15.23 -13.22 11.52
N ALA A 170 -14.54 -14.33 11.28
CA ALA A 170 -14.19 -14.78 9.95
C ALA A 170 -15.41 -15.15 9.07
N GLN A 171 -16.58 -15.42 9.67
CA GLN A 171 -17.82 -15.64 8.91
C GLN A 171 -18.29 -14.37 8.17
N HIS A 172 -17.83 -13.20 8.56
CA HIS A 172 -18.19 -11.89 8.02
C HIS A 172 -17.13 -11.30 7.10
N CYS A 173 -16.30 -12.14 6.47
CA CYS A 173 -15.17 -11.72 5.63
C CYS A 173 -15.33 -12.12 4.15
N ASP A 174 -16.56 -12.46 3.71
CA ASP A 174 -16.80 -12.81 2.31
C ASP A 174 -16.79 -11.55 1.42
N ILE A 175 -15.83 -11.47 0.51
CA ILE A 175 -15.68 -10.33 -0.40
C ILE A 175 -16.90 -10.14 -1.32
N SER A 176 -17.73 -11.17 -1.50
CA SER A 176 -18.95 -11.08 -2.30
C SER A 176 -20.04 -10.19 -1.66
N ASP A 177 -19.95 -9.95 -0.35
CA ASP A 177 -20.81 -9.01 0.37
C ASP A 177 -20.42 -7.54 0.20
N LEU A 178 -19.26 -7.26 -0.41
CA LEU A 178 -18.89 -5.93 -0.86
C LEU A 178 -19.50 -5.65 -2.24
N ILE A 179 -20.54 -4.84 -2.29
CA ILE A 179 -21.25 -4.44 -3.50
C ILE A 179 -20.81 -3.03 -3.91
N ILE A 180 -20.26 -2.90 -5.11
CA ILE A 180 -19.80 -1.63 -5.70
C ILE A 180 -20.69 -1.33 -6.91
N ASP A 181 -21.28 -0.14 -6.95
CA ASP A 181 -21.97 0.42 -8.09
C ASP A 181 -21.17 1.62 -8.61
N GLU A 182 -20.44 1.40 -9.70
CA GLU A 182 -19.56 2.41 -10.31
C GLU A 182 -20.34 3.56 -10.94
N GLU A 183 -21.55 3.29 -11.49
CA GLU A 183 -22.39 4.31 -12.14
C GLU A 183 -23.00 5.25 -11.09
N ALA A 184 -23.54 4.68 -10.02
CA ALA A 184 -24.10 5.43 -8.89
C ALA A 184 -23.03 5.96 -7.93
N LYS A 185 -21.77 5.51 -8.05
CA LYS A 185 -20.67 5.77 -7.12
C LYS A 185 -21.03 5.42 -5.69
N THR A 186 -21.60 4.24 -5.49
CA THR A 186 -22.00 3.77 -4.16
C THR A 186 -21.35 2.46 -3.79
N VAL A 187 -21.16 2.28 -2.48
CA VAL A 187 -20.64 1.06 -1.86
C VAL A 187 -21.62 0.59 -0.81
N TYR A 188 -21.90 -0.72 -0.80
CA TYR A 188 -22.78 -1.35 0.17
C TYR A 188 -22.16 -2.65 0.69
N LEU A 189 -22.11 -2.81 2.00
CA LEU A 189 -21.77 -4.05 2.67
C LEU A 189 -23.08 -4.77 3.00
N SER A 190 -23.38 -5.91 2.35
CA SER A 190 -24.65 -6.61 2.54
C SER A 190 -24.72 -7.37 3.86
N ASP A 191 -23.57 -7.81 4.40
CA ASP A 191 -23.47 -8.38 5.74
C ASP A 191 -23.32 -7.25 6.79
N PRO A 192 -24.26 -7.12 7.76
CA PRO A 192 -24.20 -6.05 8.77
C PRO A 192 -23.04 -6.17 9.76
N ALA A 193 -22.37 -7.31 9.83
CA ALA A 193 -21.21 -7.54 10.70
C ALA A 193 -19.87 -7.48 9.92
N MET A 194 -19.93 -7.29 8.60
CA MET A 194 -18.76 -7.08 7.76
C MET A 194 -18.12 -5.72 8.05
N SER A 195 -16.81 -5.67 7.98
CA SER A 195 -16.04 -4.42 8.04
C SER A 195 -14.88 -4.48 7.05
N LEU A 196 -14.62 -3.35 6.38
CA LEU A 196 -13.45 -3.17 5.53
C LEU A 196 -12.28 -2.68 6.38
N ASP A 197 -11.07 -3.17 6.04
CA ASP A 197 -9.81 -2.64 6.56
C ASP A 197 -8.92 -2.24 5.39
N ALA A 198 -8.77 -0.93 5.20
CA ALA A 198 -7.99 -0.34 4.11
C ALA A 198 -6.51 -0.11 4.49
N VAL A 199 -6.12 -0.27 5.76
CA VAL A 199 -4.78 0.07 6.26
C VAL A 199 -3.72 -0.74 5.52
N SER A 200 -3.93 -2.04 5.33
CA SER A 200 -2.99 -2.90 4.59
C SER A 200 -2.83 -2.53 3.12
N TYR A 201 -3.85 -1.91 2.49
CA TYR A 201 -3.83 -1.53 1.08
C TYR A 201 -3.09 -0.22 0.81
N THR A 202 -2.99 0.67 1.78
CA THR A 202 -2.22 1.91 1.64
C THR A 202 -0.72 1.64 1.42
N HIS A 203 -0.23 0.49 1.90
CA HIS A 203 1.15 0.04 1.69
C HIS A 203 1.37 -0.68 0.35
N LEU A 204 0.31 -1.18 -0.29
CA LEU A 204 0.37 -1.91 -1.56
C LEU A 204 0.27 -1.01 -2.80
N THR A 205 -0.31 0.16 -2.68
CA THR A 205 -0.59 1.07 -3.80
C THR A 205 0.59 1.97 -4.21
N LEU A 206 1.70 1.92 -3.48
CA LEU A 206 2.91 2.62 -3.90
C LEU A 206 3.54 1.88 -5.08
N PRO A 207 3.58 2.48 -6.30
CA PRO A 207 4.23 1.84 -7.42
C PRO A 207 5.72 1.72 -7.15
N THR A 208 6.17 0.50 -6.91
CA THR A 208 7.60 0.18 -6.96
C THR A 208 8.02 0.22 -8.42
N LYS A 209 8.57 1.34 -8.87
CA LYS A 209 9.31 1.45 -10.12
C LYS A 209 10.80 1.41 -9.87
#